data_51d3168e0fee77740fed08ff9a3c0198
#
_entry.id   51d3168e0fee77740fed08ff9a3c0198
#
_cell.length_a   1.000
_cell.length_b   1.000
_cell.length_c   1.000
_cell.angle_alpha   90.00
_cell.angle_beta   90.00
_cell.angle_gamma   90.00
#
_symmetry.space_group_name_H-M   'P 1'
#
loop_
_entity.id
_entity.type
_entity.pdbx_description
1 polymer ?
#
loop_
_entity_poly.entity_id
_entity_poly.type
_entity_poly.pdbx_seq_one_letter_code
_entity_poly.pdbx_strand_id
1 'polypeptide(L)'
;MINRSDYNSLPTKARYSMIIANLLGLAITLAILISVWKILHIFPIPRPVFFWYKCIGGLVIAYIILLLVLEPSLGYKRHQYRINDESIDIIKGIFFIEHTVIPIRRMQQVDISMGPINKFFKLANISITTGGGVASIDFIPLDQAELLVDNLKNKINERVV
;
A
#
# COMPACT_ATOMS: atom_id res chain seq x y z
N MET A 1 -27.16 2.30 0.22
CA MET A 1 -26.25 3.31 0.83
C MET A 1 -25.36 2.58 1.82
N ILE A 2 -24.04 2.60 1.62
CA ILE A 2 -23.07 1.94 2.50
C ILE A 2 -22.96 2.83 3.76
N ASN A 3 -23.37 2.30 4.91
CA ASN A 3 -23.22 3.02 6.18
C ASN A 3 -21.73 2.96 6.58
N ARG A 4 -21.02 4.08 6.45
CA ARG A 4 -19.58 4.17 6.71
C ARG A 4 -19.18 4.16 8.19
N SER A 5 -20.15 4.22 9.10
CA SER A 5 -19.88 4.25 10.55
C SER A 5 -19.30 2.94 11.10
N ASP A 6 -19.49 1.82 10.37
CA ASP A 6 -19.12 0.48 10.85
C ASP A 6 -17.74 0.01 10.30
N TYR A 7 -17.04 0.90 9.58
CA TYR A 7 -15.74 0.58 9.00
C TYR A 7 -14.59 1.08 9.87
N ASN A 8 -13.61 0.22 10.08
CA ASN A 8 -12.37 0.57 10.78
C ASN A 8 -11.49 1.44 9.87
N SER A 9 -11.06 2.58 10.38
CA SER A 9 -10.09 3.46 9.72
C SER A 9 -8.67 3.04 10.08
N LEU A 10 -7.72 3.35 9.20
CA LEU A 10 -6.31 3.08 9.45
C LEU A 10 -5.77 3.87 10.66
N PRO A 11 -4.78 3.35 11.39
CA PRO A 11 -4.12 4.07 12.48
C PRO A 11 -3.29 5.24 11.94
N THR A 12 -3.15 6.30 12.71
CA THR A 12 -2.33 7.49 12.32
C THR A 12 -0.89 7.14 11.97
N LYS A 13 -0.35 6.07 12.54
CA LYS A 13 0.98 5.53 12.22
C LYS A 13 1.12 5.10 10.75
N ALA A 14 0.04 4.63 10.12
CA ALA A 14 0.02 4.27 8.70
C ALA A 14 0.35 5.48 7.81
N ARG A 15 -0.15 6.66 8.15
CA ARG A 15 0.15 7.90 7.43
C ARG A 15 1.65 8.22 7.44
N TYR A 16 2.31 8.07 8.59
CA TYR A 16 3.75 8.30 8.70
C TYR A 16 4.56 7.25 7.93
N SER A 17 4.13 5.99 7.95
CA SER A 17 4.76 4.91 7.17
C SER A 17 4.71 5.22 5.67
N MET A 18 3.57 5.67 5.14
CA MET A 18 3.41 6.08 3.73
C MET A 18 4.31 7.27 3.38
N ILE A 19 4.36 8.30 4.22
CA ILE A 19 5.22 9.48 4.00
C ILE A 19 6.69 9.06 3.93
N ILE A 20 7.17 8.25 4.86
CA ILE A 20 8.57 7.80 4.90
C ILE A 20 8.89 6.91 3.70
N ALA A 21 7.98 6.03 3.29
CA ALA A 21 8.16 5.21 2.09
C ALA A 21 8.34 6.08 0.84
N ASN A 22 7.50 7.10 0.68
CA ASN A 22 7.57 8.02 -0.46
C ASN A 22 8.79 8.93 -0.42
N LEU A 23 9.22 9.40 0.76
CA LEU A 23 10.46 10.16 0.93
C LEU A 23 11.69 9.31 0.58
N LEU A 24 11.71 8.06 0.99
CA LEU A 24 12.79 7.13 0.63
C LEU A 24 12.80 6.88 -0.89
N GLY A 25 11.65 6.67 -1.50
CA GLY A 25 11.50 6.56 -2.96
C GLY A 25 12.02 7.80 -3.69
N LEU A 26 11.69 8.99 -3.20
CA LEU A 26 12.19 10.26 -3.74
C LEU A 26 13.73 10.36 -3.62
N ALA A 27 14.29 10.02 -2.47
CA ALA A 27 15.74 10.05 -2.25
C ALA A 27 16.49 9.09 -3.19
N ILE A 28 15.97 7.87 -3.37
CA ILE A 28 16.54 6.88 -4.31
C ILE A 28 16.45 7.41 -5.75
N THR A 29 15.30 7.96 -6.15
CA THR A 29 15.13 8.51 -7.50
C THR A 29 16.08 9.68 -7.76
N LEU A 30 16.25 10.59 -6.80
CA LEU A 30 17.21 11.69 -6.91
C LEU A 30 18.65 11.17 -7.02
N ALA A 31 19.03 10.15 -6.24
CA ALA A 31 20.35 9.54 -6.32
C ALA A 31 20.62 8.94 -7.71
N ILE A 32 19.62 8.25 -8.28
CA ILE A 32 19.71 7.68 -9.64
C ILE A 32 19.85 8.81 -10.68
N LEU A 33 19.02 9.85 -10.62
CA LEU A 33 19.09 10.97 -11.55
C LEU A 33 20.45 11.69 -11.48
N ILE A 34 21.00 11.92 -10.29
CA ILE A 34 22.33 12.51 -10.11
C ILE A 34 23.42 11.62 -10.69
N SER A 35 23.33 10.31 -10.48
CA SER A 35 24.30 9.35 -11.01
C SER A 35 24.29 9.32 -12.55
N VAL A 36 23.11 9.27 -13.14
CA VAL A 36 22.93 9.32 -14.60
C VAL A 36 23.43 10.66 -15.15
N TRP A 37 23.15 11.79 -14.49
CA TRP A 37 23.64 13.10 -14.89
C TRP A 37 25.16 13.16 -14.92
N LYS A 38 25.85 12.63 -13.90
CA LYS A 38 27.33 12.53 -13.87
C LYS A 38 27.88 11.71 -15.02
N ILE A 39 27.25 10.56 -15.31
CA ILE A 39 27.67 9.70 -16.43
C ILE A 39 27.51 10.43 -17.76
N LEU A 40 26.36 11.09 -17.98
CA LEU A 40 26.13 11.89 -19.21
C LEU A 40 27.14 13.01 -19.41
N HIS A 41 27.72 13.57 -18.33
CA HIS A 41 28.76 14.59 -18.41
C HIS A 41 30.15 14.06 -18.73
N ILE A 42 30.43 12.78 -18.47
CA ILE A 42 31.72 12.14 -18.78
C ILE A 42 31.83 11.83 -20.28
N PHE A 43 30.72 11.51 -20.93
CA PHE A 43 30.69 11.15 -22.35
C PHE A 43 30.30 12.35 -23.23
N PRO A 44 30.85 12.49 -24.46
CA PRO A 44 30.48 13.54 -25.41
C PRO A 44 29.09 13.24 -26.02
N ILE A 45 28.03 13.53 -25.24
CA ILE A 45 26.65 13.25 -25.61
C ILE A 45 26.03 14.49 -26.30
N PRO A 46 25.20 14.30 -27.35
CA PRO A 46 24.54 15.42 -28.04
C PRO A 46 23.62 16.23 -27.10
N ARG A 47 23.61 17.56 -27.26
CA ARG A 47 22.79 18.48 -26.47
C ARG A 47 21.29 18.11 -26.38
N PRO A 48 20.64 17.58 -27.43
CA PRO A 48 19.23 17.15 -27.32
C PRO A 48 18.97 16.10 -26.24
N VAL A 49 19.93 15.20 -25.99
CA VAL A 49 19.78 14.16 -24.95
C VAL A 49 19.71 14.77 -23.56
N PHE A 50 20.52 15.82 -23.29
CA PHE A 50 20.44 16.55 -22.01
C PHE A 50 19.11 17.25 -21.81
N PHE A 51 18.54 17.79 -22.88
CA PHE A 51 17.22 18.43 -22.82
C PHE A 51 16.14 17.42 -22.43
N TRP A 52 16.07 16.29 -23.14
CA TRP A 52 15.11 15.23 -22.83
C TRP A 52 15.30 14.63 -21.44
N TYR A 53 16.55 14.44 -21.01
CA TYR A 53 16.87 13.97 -19.67
C TYR A 53 16.28 14.91 -18.59
N LYS A 54 16.46 16.23 -18.72
CA LYS A 54 15.90 17.21 -17.77
C LYS A 54 14.38 17.21 -17.78
N CYS A 55 13.76 17.13 -18.94
CA CYS A 55 12.30 17.10 -19.06
C CYS A 55 11.72 15.84 -18.40
N ILE A 56 12.25 14.66 -18.71
CA ILE A 56 11.78 13.40 -18.14
C ILE A 56 12.05 13.35 -16.65
N GLY A 57 13.26 13.73 -16.20
CA GLY A 57 13.61 13.79 -14.79
C GLY A 57 12.70 14.73 -14.00
N GLY A 58 12.40 15.90 -14.56
CA GLY A 58 11.47 16.86 -13.96
C GLY A 58 10.04 16.30 -13.84
N LEU A 59 9.55 15.62 -14.87
CA LEU A 59 8.24 14.95 -14.83
C LEU A 59 8.17 13.85 -13.77
N VAL A 60 9.22 13.02 -13.67
CA VAL A 60 9.29 11.95 -12.66
C VAL A 60 9.29 12.53 -11.24
N ILE A 61 10.07 13.57 -10.99
CA ILE A 61 10.09 14.25 -9.69
C ILE A 61 8.73 14.86 -9.37
N ALA A 62 8.11 15.56 -10.31
CA ALA A 62 6.79 16.15 -10.14
C ALA A 62 5.72 15.08 -9.82
N TYR A 63 5.79 13.93 -10.48
CA TYR A 63 4.90 12.79 -10.21
C TYR A 63 5.09 12.23 -8.79
N ILE A 64 6.34 12.05 -8.33
CA ILE A 64 6.62 11.56 -6.97
C ILE A 64 6.14 12.57 -5.91
N ILE A 65 6.34 13.87 -6.13
CA ILE A 65 5.85 14.92 -5.22
C ILE A 65 4.32 14.88 -5.16
N LEU A 66 3.66 14.68 -6.29
CA LEU A 66 2.20 14.53 -6.35
C LEU A 66 1.73 13.33 -5.51
N LEU A 67 2.37 12.17 -5.64
CA LEU A 67 2.07 10.99 -4.82
C LEU A 67 2.32 11.25 -3.33
N LEU A 68 3.42 11.93 -2.98
CA LEU A 68 3.76 12.27 -1.60
C LEU A 68 2.69 13.12 -0.90
N VAL A 69 1.95 13.92 -1.66
CA VAL A 69 0.85 14.75 -1.15
C VAL A 69 -0.47 13.97 -1.15
N LEU A 70 -0.76 13.24 -2.22
CA LEU A 70 -2.06 12.58 -2.41
C LEU A 70 -2.23 11.32 -1.56
N GLU A 71 -1.22 10.44 -1.49
CA GLU A 71 -1.34 9.18 -0.76
C GLU A 71 -1.61 9.36 0.73
N PRO A 72 -0.84 10.15 1.50
CA PRO A 72 -1.09 10.29 2.93
C PRO A 72 -2.33 11.14 3.25
N SER A 73 -2.84 11.90 2.28
CA SER A 73 -4.03 12.75 2.49
C SER A 73 -5.32 12.05 2.11
N LEU A 74 -5.37 11.43 0.94
CA LEU A 74 -6.57 10.81 0.37
C LEU A 74 -6.56 9.30 0.54
N GLY A 75 -5.43 8.64 0.32
CA GLY A 75 -5.28 7.19 0.44
C GLY A 75 -5.56 6.72 1.87
N TYR A 76 -4.94 7.37 2.85
CA TYR A 76 -5.14 7.07 4.26
C TYR A 76 -6.62 7.12 4.68
N LYS A 77 -7.36 8.16 4.29
CA LYS A 77 -8.78 8.32 4.67
C LYS A 77 -9.73 7.36 3.97
N ARG A 78 -9.32 6.83 2.83
CA ARG A 78 -10.17 5.98 1.98
C ARG A 78 -9.90 4.50 2.13
N HIS A 79 -8.77 4.11 2.73
CA HIS A 79 -8.53 2.73 3.13
C HIS A 79 -9.38 2.42 4.37
N GLN A 80 -10.42 1.63 4.16
CA GLN A 80 -11.35 1.21 5.20
C GLN A 80 -11.61 -0.28 5.05
N TYR A 81 -11.74 -0.98 6.16
CA TYR A 81 -12.12 -2.39 6.15
C TYR A 81 -13.16 -2.66 7.24
N ARG A 82 -13.99 -3.65 6.99
CA ARG A 82 -14.95 -4.18 7.95
C ARG A 82 -14.90 -5.69 7.92
N ILE A 83 -14.88 -6.30 9.08
CA ILE A 83 -14.89 -7.75 9.24
C ILE A 83 -16.18 -8.13 9.94
N ASN A 84 -16.99 -8.91 9.26
CA ASN A 84 -18.22 -9.50 9.77
C ASN A 84 -18.04 -11.01 9.97
N ASP A 85 -19.03 -11.67 10.54
CA ASP A 85 -18.99 -13.13 10.70
C ASP A 85 -19.07 -13.90 9.38
N GLU A 86 -19.56 -13.27 8.31
CA GLU A 86 -19.78 -13.91 7.01
C GLU A 86 -18.83 -13.41 5.92
N SER A 87 -18.34 -12.16 6.02
CA SER A 87 -17.53 -11.51 4.98
C SER A 87 -16.53 -10.52 5.53
N ILE A 88 -15.50 -10.27 4.73
CA ILE A 88 -14.58 -9.16 4.89
C ILE A 88 -14.83 -8.18 3.74
N ASP A 89 -15.14 -6.94 4.10
CA ASP A 89 -15.33 -5.86 3.15
C ASP A 89 -14.09 -4.96 3.17
N ILE A 90 -13.49 -4.73 2.02
CA ILE A 90 -12.29 -3.90 1.88
C ILE A 90 -12.62 -2.78 0.89
N ILE A 91 -12.44 -1.54 1.31
CA ILE A 91 -12.58 -0.37 0.46
C ILE A 91 -11.21 0.28 0.34
N LYS A 92 -10.70 0.42 -0.88
CA LYS A 92 -9.43 1.06 -1.17
C LYS A 92 -9.47 1.86 -2.48
N GLY A 93 -8.48 2.74 -2.65
CA GLY A 93 -8.30 3.53 -3.85
C GLY A 93 -8.44 5.05 -3.62
N ILE A 94 -7.71 5.82 -4.43
CA ILE A 94 -7.68 7.29 -4.36
C ILE A 94 -8.63 7.88 -5.40
N PHE A 95 -8.42 7.58 -6.67
CA PHE A 95 -9.25 8.04 -7.80
C PHE A 95 -10.33 7.02 -8.15
N PHE A 96 -9.95 5.75 -8.26
CA PHE A 96 -10.86 4.64 -8.48
C PHE A 96 -11.07 3.95 -7.13
N ILE A 97 -12.32 3.92 -6.67
CA ILE A 97 -12.69 3.26 -5.41
C ILE A 97 -13.03 1.83 -5.75
N GLU A 98 -12.24 0.91 -5.22
CA GLU A 98 -12.49 -0.52 -5.29
C GLU A 98 -13.14 -0.97 -3.98
N HIS A 99 -14.27 -1.65 -4.08
CA HIS A 99 -14.94 -2.31 -2.98
C HIS A 99 -14.91 -3.81 -3.19
N THR A 100 -14.08 -4.49 -2.43
CA THR A 100 -13.91 -5.94 -2.49
C THR A 100 -14.61 -6.58 -1.31
N VAL A 101 -15.54 -7.49 -1.58
CA VAL A 101 -16.25 -8.27 -0.57
C VAL A 101 -15.80 -9.73 -0.67
N ILE A 102 -15.21 -10.25 0.40
CA ILE A 102 -14.67 -11.60 0.47
C ILE A 102 -15.50 -12.42 1.46
N PRO A 103 -16.31 -13.35 1.00
CA PRO A 103 -16.99 -14.28 1.88
C PRO A 103 -15.95 -15.16 2.61
N ILE A 104 -16.03 -15.24 3.95
CA ILE A 104 -15.10 -16.06 4.76
C ILE A 104 -15.05 -17.50 4.28
N ARG A 105 -16.17 -18.04 3.80
CA ARG A 105 -16.26 -19.40 3.24
C ARG A 105 -15.46 -19.64 1.95
N ARG A 106 -15.00 -18.58 1.26
CA ARG A 106 -14.21 -18.67 0.02
C ARG A 106 -12.71 -18.44 0.26
N MET A 107 -12.31 -18.15 1.51
CA MET A 107 -10.93 -17.96 1.86
C MET A 107 -10.21 -19.30 1.89
N GLN A 108 -9.00 -19.33 1.33
CA GLN A 108 -8.14 -20.51 1.27
C GLN A 108 -6.93 -20.35 2.17
N GLN A 109 -6.37 -19.15 2.21
CA GLN A 109 -5.17 -18.85 2.98
C GLN A 109 -5.19 -17.40 3.47
N VAL A 110 -4.65 -17.19 4.67
CA VAL A 110 -4.49 -15.86 5.26
C VAL A 110 -3.07 -15.74 5.79
N ASP A 111 -2.35 -14.74 5.29
CA ASP A 111 -0.96 -14.50 5.64
C ASP A 111 -0.76 -13.10 6.21
N ILE A 112 0.23 -12.97 7.10
CA ILE A 112 0.70 -11.68 7.60
C ILE A 112 2.04 -11.37 6.92
N SER A 113 2.19 -10.17 6.39
CA SER A 113 3.44 -9.67 5.83
C SER A 113 3.78 -8.29 6.38
N MET A 114 5.08 -8.04 6.54
CA MET A 114 5.59 -6.76 7.02
C MET A 114 6.75 -6.30 6.14
N GLY A 115 6.61 -5.17 5.49
CA GLY A 115 7.73 -4.50 4.85
C GLY A 115 8.67 -3.85 5.88
N PRO A 116 9.90 -3.48 5.50
CA PRO A 116 10.90 -2.93 6.42
C PRO A 116 10.42 -1.65 7.12
N ILE A 117 9.72 -0.77 6.43
CA ILE A 117 9.16 0.47 6.98
C ILE A 117 7.99 0.15 7.92
N ASN A 118 7.07 -0.72 7.50
CA ASN A 118 5.93 -1.13 8.32
C ASN A 118 6.37 -1.80 9.62
N LYS A 119 7.45 -2.60 9.58
CA LYS A 119 8.05 -3.23 10.76
C LYS A 119 8.50 -2.19 11.79
N PHE A 120 9.10 -1.09 11.35
CA PHE A 120 9.51 0.01 12.25
C PHE A 120 8.33 0.66 12.97
N PHE A 121 7.18 0.77 12.29
CA PHE A 121 5.95 1.32 12.86
C PHE A 121 5.05 0.29 13.54
N LYS A 122 5.47 -0.99 13.62
CA LYS A 122 4.66 -2.12 14.09
C LYS A 122 3.34 -2.24 13.34
N LEU A 123 3.42 -2.12 12.01
CA LEU A 123 2.30 -2.29 11.09
C LEU A 123 2.50 -3.55 10.26
N ALA A 124 1.41 -4.23 9.97
CA ALA A 124 1.38 -5.42 9.13
C ALA A 124 0.34 -5.28 8.01
N ASN A 125 0.51 -6.06 6.97
CA ASN A 125 -0.47 -6.25 5.91
C ASN A 125 -1.00 -7.68 6.02
N ILE A 126 -2.31 -7.85 5.92
CA ILE A 126 -2.97 -9.16 5.87
C ILE A 126 -3.30 -9.44 4.41
N SER A 127 -2.79 -10.55 3.88
CA SER A 127 -3.11 -11.04 2.54
C SER A 127 -4.09 -12.19 2.64
N ILE A 128 -5.20 -12.11 1.91
CA ILE A 128 -6.27 -13.10 1.89
C ILE A 128 -6.34 -13.69 0.49
N THR A 129 -6.03 -14.98 0.38
CA THR A 129 -6.10 -15.73 -0.87
C THR A 129 -7.43 -16.44 -0.99
N THR A 130 -8.05 -16.30 -2.14
CA THR A 130 -9.31 -16.98 -2.52
C THR A 130 -9.17 -17.63 -3.88
N GLY A 131 -10.10 -18.47 -4.27
CA GLY A 131 -10.11 -19.04 -5.62
C GLY A 131 -10.26 -18.01 -6.76
N GLY A 132 -10.63 -16.77 -6.45
CA GLY A 132 -10.77 -15.68 -7.42
C GLY A 132 -9.60 -14.68 -7.44
N GLY A 133 -8.62 -14.84 -6.54
CA GLY A 133 -7.47 -13.93 -6.45
C GLY A 133 -7.04 -13.63 -5.02
N VAL A 134 -6.15 -12.68 -4.87
CA VAL A 134 -5.60 -12.22 -3.59
C VAL A 134 -6.10 -10.80 -3.30
N ALA A 135 -6.59 -10.58 -2.09
CA ALA A 135 -6.90 -9.25 -1.59
C ALA A 135 -6.05 -8.95 -0.35
N SER A 136 -5.76 -7.67 -0.09
CA SER A 136 -4.96 -7.26 1.05
C SER A 136 -5.67 -6.19 1.88
N ILE A 137 -5.48 -6.27 3.20
CA ILE A 137 -5.78 -5.20 4.14
C ILE A 137 -4.44 -4.68 4.63
N ASP A 138 -4.11 -3.44 4.31
CA ASP A 138 -2.80 -2.89 4.54
C ASP A 138 -2.76 -1.99 5.77
N PHE A 139 -1.57 -1.87 6.39
CA PHE A 139 -1.28 -0.95 7.50
C PHE A 139 -2.09 -1.18 8.78
N ILE A 140 -2.38 -2.43 9.14
CA ILE A 140 -3.02 -2.79 10.40
C ILE A 140 -1.95 -2.84 11.52
N PRO A 141 -2.24 -2.40 12.76
CA PRO A 141 -1.37 -2.64 13.90
C PRO A 141 -1.07 -4.13 14.05
N LEU A 142 0.19 -4.51 14.29
CA LEU A 142 0.63 -5.90 14.34
C LEU A 142 -0.21 -6.74 15.29
N ASP A 143 -0.44 -6.22 16.51
CA ASP A 143 -1.21 -6.91 17.54
C ASP A 143 -2.65 -7.24 17.07
N GLN A 144 -3.26 -6.30 16.34
CA GLN A 144 -4.59 -6.51 15.75
C GLN A 144 -4.55 -7.47 14.57
N ALA A 145 -3.50 -7.40 13.74
CA ALA A 145 -3.34 -8.28 12.60
C ALA A 145 -3.21 -9.75 13.03
N GLU A 146 -2.43 -10.02 14.08
CA GLU A 146 -2.26 -11.35 14.65
C GLU A 146 -3.59 -11.91 15.16
N LEU A 147 -4.32 -11.14 15.98
CA LEU A 147 -5.64 -11.54 16.48
C LEU A 147 -6.65 -11.80 15.36
N LEU A 148 -6.64 -10.97 14.33
CA LEU A 148 -7.54 -11.13 13.17
C LEU A 148 -7.22 -12.39 12.38
N VAL A 149 -5.94 -12.64 12.12
CA VAL A 149 -5.51 -13.83 11.36
C VAL A 149 -5.80 -15.11 12.14
N ASP A 150 -5.58 -15.15 13.45
CA ASP A 150 -5.90 -16.30 14.27
C ASP A 150 -7.41 -16.58 14.28
N ASN A 151 -8.24 -15.55 14.43
CA ASN A 151 -9.69 -15.69 14.33
C ASN A 151 -10.14 -16.20 12.96
N LEU A 152 -9.55 -15.68 11.88
CA LEU A 152 -9.88 -16.12 10.53
C LEU A 152 -9.43 -17.55 10.24
N LYS A 153 -8.23 -17.94 10.70
CA LYS A 153 -7.74 -19.32 10.60
C LYS A 153 -8.64 -20.31 11.34
N ASN A 154 -9.09 -19.97 12.55
CA ASN A 154 -10.02 -20.81 13.30
C ASN A 154 -11.34 -21.00 12.53
N LYS A 155 -11.90 -19.89 11.98
CA LYS A 155 -13.11 -19.96 11.15
C LYS A 155 -12.94 -20.78 9.87
N ILE A 156 -11.75 -20.80 9.28
CA ILE A 156 -11.43 -21.66 8.12
C ILE A 156 -11.37 -23.13 8.56
N ASN A 157 -10.67 -23.44 9.67
CA ASN A 157 -10.46 -24.79 10.15
C ASN A 157 -11.74 -25.46 10.67
N GLU A 158 -12.62 -24.73 11.35
CA GLU A 158 -13.93 -25.24 11.83
C GLU A 158 -14.85 -25.75 10.71
N ARG A 159 -14.53 -25.46 9.45
CA ARG A 159 -15.31 -25.88 8.27
C ARG A 159 -14.73 -27.05 7.52
N VAL A 160 -13.53 -27.47 7.86
CA VAL A 160 -12.87 -28.64 7.24
C VAL A 160 -13.21 -29.93 7.98
N VAL A 161 -13.87 -29.81 9.13
CA VAL A 161 -14.45 -30.91 9.90
C VAL A 161 -15.93 -31.01 9.63
#